data_13b320c8a93ad6e6a1cfe05479f888de
#
_entry.id   13b320c8a93ad6e6a1cfe05479f888de
#
_cell.length_a   1.000
_cell.length_b   1.000
_cell.length_c   1.000
_cell.angle_alpha   90.00
_cell.angle_beta   90.00
_cell.angle_gamma   90.00
#
_symmetry.space_group_name_H-M   'P 1'
#
loop_
_entity.id
_entity.type
_entity.pdbx_description
1 polymer ?
#
loop_
_entity_poly.entity_id
_entity_poly.type
_entity_poly.pdbx_seq_one_letter_code
_entity_poly.pdbx_strand_id
1 'polypeptide(L)'
;MYLTDPDPTILAKKMELVDKLLSFLPRDAVIDDPRETIAYECDALSAYRCPPMVAVLPRTTEEVANIVKICWDLDVPVVPRGSGTSLAGGALPTGDSLVLGVARMNETLEVDYPNRLMRVQTGRTNLSVTGEVESDGFFYAPDPSSQLACAISGNIAMNSGGAHCLKYGVTSNNLLAVKMVTMQGEIIDLGGSHLDSSGYDLLGLVCGSEGQLGIVTEATLRILHKPEGALPVLIGYNDSEVAGQCVSDIIKAGVLPVAIEFMDRPCIRATDAFSQAGYPDCEALLIIEVEGSELEIEEQLTKIVEIANKHDPVELRRAKNTDEANRIWLGRKSAFGAMGQINDYMCLDGTIPVSKLPFVLKRISEMSKEFGLDVGNVFHAGDGNMHPLILYNANKPGDLETCE
;
A
#
# COMPACT_ATOMS: atom_id res chain seq x y z
N MET A 1 5.86 -16.66 13.01
CA MET A 1 6.18 -17.28 11.68
C MET A 1 7.51 -18.02 11.78
N TYR A 2 7.59 -19.28 11.32
CA TYR A 2 8.86 -20.01 11.25
C TYR A 2 9.40 -19.94 9.82
N LEU A 3 10.58 -19.35 9.66
CA LEU A 3 11.32 -19.44 8.39
C LEU A 3 11.92 -20.82 8.28
N THR A 4 11.83 -21.43 7.10
CA THR A 4 12.44 -22.73 6.83
C THR A 4 13.96 -22.62 6.77
N ASP A 5 14.67 -23.63 7.28
CA ASP A 5 16.13 -23.70 7.10
C ASP A 5 16.47 -23.76 5.59
N PRO A 6 17.55 -23.07 5.14
CA PRO A 6 17.98 -23.10 3.75
C PRO A 6 18.35 -24.52 3.30
N ASP A 7 17.97 -24.89 2.06
CA ASP A 7 18.34 -26.18 1.47
C ASP A 7 19.84 -26.19 1.08
N PRO A 8 20.67 -27.06 1.69
CA PRO A 8 22.09 -27.13 1.38
C PRO A 8 22.39 -27.49 -0.10
N THR A 9 21.46 -28.21 -0.77
CA THR A 9 21.63 -28.58 -2.19
C THR A 9 21.43 -27.40 -3.11
N ILE A 10 20.58 -26.44 -2.74
CA ILE A 10 20.39 -25.17 -3.44
C ILE A 10 21.56 -24.23 -3.16
N LEU A 11 21.97 -24.12 -1.89
CA LEU A 11 23.14 -23.29 -1.53
C LEU A 11 24.41 -23.69 -2.26
N ALA A 12 24.62 -24.99 -2.51
CA ALA A 12 25.77 -25.50 -3.29
C ALA A 12 25.80 -24.98 -4.74
N LYS A 13 24.65 -24.55 -5.29
CA LYS A 13 24.54 -24.02 -6.67
C LYS A 13 24.85 -22.52 -6.76
N LYS A 14 25.14 -21.82 -5.64
CA LYS A 14 25.35 -20.36 -5.62
C LYS A 14 26.37 -19.89 -6.66
N MET A 15 27.55 -20.52 -6.74
CA MET A 15 28.59 -20.08 -7.68
C MET A 15 28.15 -20.26 -9.13
N GLU A 16 27.53 -21.40 -9.46
CA GLU A 16 26.99 -21.64 -10.80
C GLU A 16 25.92 -20.64 -11.19
N LEU A 17 25.02 -20.31 -10.25
CA LEU A 17 23.99 -19.30 -10.43
C LEU A 17 24.62 -17.93 -10.74
N VAL A 18 25.57 -17.48 -9.92
CA VAL A 18 26.24 -16.18 -10.08
C VAL A 18 27.00 -16.12 -11.42
N ASP A 19 27.71 -17.15 -11.80
CA ASP A 19 28.45 -17.21 -13.08
C ASP A 19 27.47 -17.10 -14.28
N LYS A 20 26.36 -17.82 -14.25
CA LYS A 20 25.31 -17.73 -15.28
C LYS A 20 24.70 -16.34 -15.35
N LEU A 21 24.40 -15.71 -14.21
CA LEU A 21 23.85 -14.35 -14.15
C LEU A 21 24.84 -13.32 -14.71
N LEU A 22 26.11 -13.40 -14.35
CA LEU A 22 27.17 -12.51 -14.85
C LEU A 22 27.49 -12.70 -16.33
N SER A 23 27.03 -13.75 -16.96
CA SER A 23 27.22 -13.95 -18.40
C SER A 23 26.44 -12.97 -19.28
N PHE A 24 25.38 -12.32 -18.72
CA PHE A 24 24.53 -11.35 -19.43
C PHE A 24 24.17 -10.12 -18.61
N LEU A 25 24.29 -10.16 -17.28
CA LEU A 25 24.07 -8.99 -16.41
C LEU A 25 25.40 -8.31 -16.06
N PRO A 26 25.43 -6.98 -15.93
CA PRO A 26 26.59 -6.28 -15.41
C PRO A 26 26.83 -6.61 -13.93
N ARG A 27 28.07 -6.54 -13.48
CA ARG A 27 28.46 -6.92 -12.10
C ARG A 27 27.66 -6.18 -11.02
N ASP A 28 27.35 -4.92 -11.24
CA ASP A 28 26.59 -4.07 -10.31
C ASP A 28 25.09 -4.41 -10.24
N ALA A 29 24.62 -5.31 -11.12
CA ALA A 29 23.26 -5.84 -11.07
C ALA A 29 23.16 -7.17 -10.32
N VAL A 30 24.29 -7.81 -9.93
CA VAL A 30 24.33 -9.09 -9.23
C VAL A 30 24.99 -8.89 -7.86
N ILE A 31 24.20 -9.02 -6.80
CA ILE A 31 24.60 -8.78 -5.41
C ILE A 31 24.68 -10.13 -4.70
N ASP A 32 25.90 -10.63 -4.46
CA ASP A 32 26.18 -11.94 -3.88
C ASP A 32 27.10 -11.88 -2.64
N ASP A 33 27.60 -10.69 -2.26
CA ASP A 33 28.31 -10.45 -1.00
C ASP A 33 27.31 -10.47 0.16
N PRO A 34 27.49 -11.31 1.20
CA PRO A 34 26.59 -11.37 2.36
C PRO A 34 26.40 -10.04 3.10
N ARG A 35 27.37 -9.12 2.99
CA ARG A 35 27.28 -7.79 3.60
C ARG A 35 26.34 -6.85 2.83
N GLU A 36 26.12 -7.12 1.55
CA GLU A 36 25.26 -6.33 0.68
C GLU A 36 23.85 -6.95 0.58
N THR A 37 23.74 -8.30 0.59
CA THR A 37 22.43 -8.98 0.56
C THR A 37 21.58 -8.69 1.79
N ILE A 38 22.18 -8.25 2.90
CA ILE A 38 21.49 -7.82 4.12
C ILE A 38 20.48 -6.68 3.87
N ALA A 39 20.69 -5.86 2.82
CA ALA A 39 19.74 -4.82 2.42
C ALA A 39 18.40 -5.37 1.89
N TYR A 40 18.33 -6.67 1.63
CA TYR A 40 17.16 -7.37 1.11
C TYR A 40 16.59 -8.39 2.09
N GLU A 41 17.06 -8.43 3.34
CA GLU A 41 16.73 -9.45 4.35
C GLU A 41 15.28 -9.42 4.85
N CYS A 42 14.54 -8.33 4.63
CA CYS A 42 13.16 -8.16 5.06
C CYS A 42 12.39 -7.22 4.13
N ASP A 43 11.09 -7.20 4.25
CA ASP A 43 10.22 -6.10 3.81
C ASP A 43 9.85 -5.19 5.00
N ALA A 44 8.72 -4.46 4.95
CA ALA A 44 8.30 -3.61 6.06
C ALA A 44 7.72 -4.41 7.24
N LEU A 45 7.47 -5.72 7.11
CA LEU A 45 7.22 -6.64 8.23
C LEU A 45 8.56 -6.99 8.92
N SER A 46 9.18 -6.00 9.56
CA SER A 46 10.55 -6.05 10.06
C SER A 46 10.78 -7.00 11.25
N ALA A 47 9.72 -7.62 11.78
CA ALA A 47 9.79 -8.67 12.79
C ALA A 47 10.54 -9.93 12.31
N TYR A 48 10.56 -10.15 10.99
CA TYR A 48 11.19 -11.32 10.36
C TYR A 48 12.30 -10.88 9.41
N ARG A 49 13.44 -11.57 9.47
CA ARG A 49 14.62 -11.25 8.67
C ARG A 49 15.33 -12.50 8.24
N CYS A 50 15.67 -12.56 6.96
CA CYS A 50 16.50 -13.63 6.39
C CYS A 50 17.26 -13.09 5.17
N PRO A 51 18.58 -12.96 5.20
CA PRO A 51 19.35 -12.54 4.04
C PRO A 51 19.21 -13.56 2.89
N PRO A 52 18.92 -13.14 1.65
CA PRO A 52 18.86 -14.04 0.51
C PRO A 52 20.26 -14.52 0.10
N MET A 53 20.31 -15.63 -0.64
CA MET A 53 21.55 -16.15 -1.23
C MET A 53 22.19 -15.17 -2.22
N VAL A 54 21.34 -14.54 -3.07
CA VAL A 54 21.72 -13.57 -4.12
C VAL A 54 20.57 -12.58 -4.31
N ALA A 55 20.88 -11.32 -4.64
CA ALA A 55 19.89 -10.38 -5.15
C ALA A 55 20.30 -9.88 -6.54
N VAL A 56 19.32 -9.67 -7.44
CA VAL A 56 19.54 -9.18 -8.80
C VAL A 56 18.65 -8.01 -9.14
N LEU A 57 19.18 -7.07 -9.94
CA LEU A 57 18.51 -5.83 -10.31
C LEU A 57 18.50 -5.67 -11.84
N PRO A 58 17.60 -6.37 -12.56
CA PRO A 58 17.47 -6.26 -14.01
C PRO A 58 16.94 -4.87 -14.45
N ARG A 59 17.13 -4.57 -15.76
CA ARG A 59 16.64 -3.35 -16.41
C ARG A 59 15.58 -3.62 -17.46
N THR A 60 15.51 -4.84 -17.99
CA THR A 60 14.59 -5.20 -19.09
C THR A 60 13.79 -6.45 -18.77
N THR A 61 12.65 -6.58 -19.46
CA THR A 61 11.80 -7.78 -19.37
C THR A 61 12.56 -9.05 -19.79
N GLU A 62 13.42 -8.95 -20.80
CA GLU A 62 14.23 -10.06 -21.31
C GLU A 62 15.27 -10.51 -20.27
N GLU A 63 15.89 -9.57 -19.55
CA GLU A 63 16.79 -9.91 -18.43
C GLU A 63 16.01 -10.65 -17.33
N VAL A 64 14.81 -10.19 -16.96
CA VAL A 64 13.94 -10.90 -16.00
C VAL A 64 13.64 -12.32 -16.49
N ALA A 65 13.24 -12.48 -17.76
CA ALA A 65 12.94 -13.79 -18.33
C ALA A 65 14.15 -14.76 -18.26
N ASN A 66 15.34 -14.27 -18.58
CA ASN A 66 16.57 -15.07 -18.51
C ASN A 66 16.93 -15.44 -17.05
N ILE A 67 16.80 -14.52 -16.10
CA ILE A 67 17.04 -14.78 -14.67
C ILE A 67 16.10 -15.89 -14.17
N VAL A 68 14.79 -15.75 -14.41
CA VAL A 68 13.79 -16.70 -13.96
C VAL A 68 14.04 -18.09 -14.56
N LYS A 69 14.38 -18.15 -15.84
CA LYS A 69 14.70 -19.41 -16.53
C LYS A 69 15.91 -20.11 -15.92
N ILE A 70 16.97 -19.37 -15.60
CA ILE A 70 18.15 -19.91 -14.93
C ILE A 70 17.77 -20.45 -13.54
N CYS A 71 16.96 -19.70 -12.78
CA CYS A 71 16.49 -20.13 -11.46
C CYS A 71 15.62 -21.39 -11.57
N TRP A 72 14.72 -21.45 -12.56
CA TRP A 72 13.92 -22.64 -12.85
C TRP A 72 14.76 -23.87 -13.15
N ASP A 73 15.77 -23.74 -14.01
CA ASP A 73 16.67 -24.83 -14.40
C ASP A 73 17.57 -25.32 -13.24
N LEU A 74 17.81 -24.43 -12.25
CA LEU A 74 18.62 -24.72 -11.06
C LEU A 74 17.80 -25.05 -9.81
N ASP A 75 16.46 -25.05 -9.88
CA ASP A 75 15.55 -25.19 -8.73
C ASP A 75 15.81 -24.14 -7.61
N VAL A 76 16.20 -22.92 -7.99
CA VAL A 76 16.43 -21.83 -7.04
C VAL A 76 15.13 -21.04 -6.85
N PRO A 77 14.62 -20.92 -5.62
CA PRO A 77 13.44 -20.10 -5.35
C PRO A 77 13.66 -18.62 -5.70
N VAL A 78 12.68 -17.99 -6.34
CA VAL A 78 12.73 -16.58 -6.71
C VAL A 78 11.73 -15.80 -5.84
N VAL A 79 12.21 -14.75 -5.18
CA VAL A 79 11.38 -13.81 -4.42
C VAL A 79 11.32 -12.48 -5.17
N PRO A 80 10.19 -12.17 -5.84
CA PRO A 80 10.03 -10.88 -6.52
C PRO A 80 9.98 -9.74 -5.51
N ARG A 81 10.64 -8.62 -5.83
CA ARG A 81 10.68 -7.45 -4.96
C ARG A 81 10.49 -6.15 -5.75
N GLY A 82 9.48 -5.38 -5.39
CA GLY A 82 9.38 -3.96 -5.75
C GLY A 82 10.31 -3.13 -4.86
N SER A 83 9.73 -2.34 -3.97
CA SER A 83 10.48 -1.55 -2.99
C SER A 83 10.53 -2.19 -1.59
N GLY A 84 9.83 -3.29 -1.35
CA GLY A 84 9.79 -3.96 -0.04
C GLY A 84 9.03 -3.17 1.03
N THR A 85 8.01 -2.42 0.64
CA THR A 85 7.16 -1.63 1.54
C THR A 85 5.93 -2.39 2.06
N SER A 86 5.74 -3.65 1.64
CA SER A 86 4.65 -4.50 2.10
C SER A 86 4.82 -4.92 3.56
N LEU A 87 3.70 -5.04 4.27
CA LEU A 87 3.63 -5.53 5.66
C LEU A 87 3.22 -7.00 5.74
N ALA A 88 3.18 -7.72 4.60
CA ALA A 88 2.67 -9.08 4.51
C ALA A 88 3.76 -10.16 4.39
N GLY A 89 5.04 -9.79 4.36
CA GLY A 89 6.14 -10.73 4.22
C GLY A 89 6.35 -11.28 2.80
N GLY A 90 5.62 -10.78 1.78
CA GLY A 90 5.72 -11.28 0.41
C GLY A 90 7.07 -11.05 -0.27
N ALA A 91 7.86 -10.08 0.20
CA ALA A 91 9.22 -9.84 -0.26
C ALA A 91 10.29 -10.29 0.74
N LEU A 92 9.90 -11.04 1.79
CA LEU A 92 10.80 -11.67 2.75
C LEU A 92 11.45 -12.90 2.09
N PRO A 93 12.77 -12.95 1.92
CA PRO A 93 13.44 -14.09 1.28
C PRO A 93 13.66 -15.25 2.23
N THR A 94 14.01 -16.41 1.66
CA THR A 94 14.67 -17.51 2.35
C THR A 94 16.17 -17.48 2.09
N GLY A 95 16.97 -18.12 2.95
CA GLY A 95 18.45 -18.08 2.84
C GLY A 95 19.01 -18.74 1.58
N ASP A 96 18.22 -19.56 0.88
CA ASP A 96 18.52 -20.25 -0.37
C ASP A 96 17.85 -19.61 -1.60
N SER A 97 17.13 -18.51 -1.43
CA SER A 97 16.42 -17.83 -2.51
C SER A 97 17.26 -16.79 -3.24
N LEU A 98 16.80 -16.44 -4.46
CA LEU A 98 17.23 -15.26 -5.19
C LEU A 98 16.15 -14.19 -5.08
N VAL A 99 16.53 -12.99 -4.61
CA VAL A 99 15.65 -11.81 -4.67
C VAL A 99 15.79 -11.15 -6.04
N LEU A 100 14.67 -10.99 -6.77
CA LEU A 100 14.61 -10.28 -8.04
C LEU A 100 13.97 -8.92 -7.83
N GLY A 101 14.79 -7.87 -7.74
CA GLY A 101 14.35 -6.50 -7.52
C GLY A 101 14.16 -5.72 -8.81
N VAL A 102 13.00 -5.12 -9.03
CA VAL A 102 12.70 -4.36 -10.26
C VAL A 102 13.04 -2.87 -10.17
N ALA A 103 13.74 -2.43 -9.13
CA ALA A 103 14.01 -1.00 -8.88
C ALA A 103 14.73 -0.26 -10.03
N ARG A 104 15.48 -0.97 -10.89
CA ARG A 104 16.14 -0.40 -12.07
C ARG A 104 15.23 -0.32 -13.30
N MET A 105 14.03 -0.90 -13.23
CA MET A 105 13.01 -0.86 -14.28
C MET A 105 12.04 0.31 -13.99
N ASN A 106 12.48 1.54 -14.21
CA ASN A 106 11.76 2.74 -13.74
C ASN A 106 11.47 3.78 -14.83
N GLU A 107 11.49 3.37 -16.10
CA GLU A 107 11.22 4.26 -17.23
C GLU A 107 9.73 4.46 -17.47
N THR A 108 9.35 5.65 -17.95
CA THR A 108 8.07 5.90 -18.62
C THR A 108 8.21 5.51 -20.07
N LEU A 109 7.35 4.60 -20.54
CA LEU A 109 7.40 4.06 -21.89
C LEU A 109 6.48 4.83 -22.84
N GLU A 110 5.31 5.30 -22.33
CA GLU A 110 4.32 6.00 -23.12
C GLU A 110 3.39 6.82 -22.22
N VAL A 111 2.95 7.99 -22.68
CA VAL A 111 1.84 8.76 -22.10
C VAL A 111 0.85 9.10 -23.22
N ASP A 112 -0.39 8.65 -23.08
CA ASP A 112 -1.47 8.89 -24.03
C ASP A 112 -2.61 9.65 -23.33
N TYR A 113 -2.55 10.97 -23.39
CA TYR A 113 -3.56 11.84 -22.78
C TYR A 113 -4.95 11.70 -23.38
N PRO A 114 -5.13 11.59 -24.72
CA PRO A 114 -6.45 11.36 -25.31
C PRO A 114 -7.15 10.12 -24.79
N ASN A 115 -6.44 9.02 -24.59
CA ASN A 115 -6.96 7.78 -24.05
C ASN A 115 -6.82 7.67 -22.53
N ARG A 116 -6.19 8.65 -21.88
CA ARG A 116 -6.00 8.73 -20.42
C ARG A 116 -5.28 7.49 -19.86
N LEU A 117 -4.19 7.14 -20.50
CA LEU A 117 -3.36 6.02 -20.06
C LEU A 117 -1.87 6.39 -20.05
N MET A 118 -1.11 5.66 -19.25
CA MET A 118 0.34 5.77 -19.16
C MET A 118 0.94 4.37 -19.04
N ARG A 119 1.95 4.06 -19.85
CA ARG A 119 2.69 2.80 -19.78
C ARG A 119 4.05 3.03 -19.15
N VAL A 120 4.34 2.25 -18.11
CA VAL A 120 5.56 2.38 -17.30
C VAL A 120 6.21 1.03 -17.04
N GLN A 121 7.51 1.05 -16.79
CA GLN A 121 8.19 -0.06 -16.14
C GLN A 121 7.82 -0.09 -14.65
N THR A 122 7.64 -1.29 -14.08
CA THR A 122 6.97 -1.45 -12.77
C THR A 122 7.84 -1.20 -11.55
N GLY A 123 9.13 -0.97 -11.72
CA GLY A 123 10.01 -0.46 -10.66
C GLY A 123 9.83 1.05 -10.38
N ARG A 124 9.05 1.75 -11.21
CA ARG A 124 8.72 3.15 -10.99
C ARG A 124 7.91 3.32 -9.71
N THR A 125 8.21 4.37 -8.91
CA THR A 125 7.47 4.61 -7.68
C THR A 125 6.07 5.16 -7.98
N ASN A 126 5.11 4.83 -7.13
CA ASN A 126 3.71 5.22 -7.29
C ASN A 126 3.54 6.74 -7.49
N LEU A 127 4.09 7.56 -6.58
CA LEU A 127 3.95 9.01 -6.66
C LEU A 127 4.64 9.60 -7.90
N SER A 128 5.71 8.97 -8.39
CA SER A 128 6.40 9.47 -9.59
C SER A 128 5.57 9.33 -10.86
N VAL A 129 4.57 8.44 -10.88
CA VAL A 129 3.60 8.33 -11.99
C VAL A 129 2.75 9.60 -12.06
N THR A 130 2.21 10.06 -10.93
CA THR A 130 1.50 11.35 -10.86
C THR A 130 2.43 12.51 -11.22
N GLY A 131 3.66 12.54 -10.66
CA GLY A 131 4.63 13.60 -10.92
C GLY A 131 4.97 13.79 -12.41
N GLU A 132 4.90 12.74 -13.21
CA GLU A 132 5.14 12.79 -14.66
C GLU A 132 4.03 13.53 -15.43
N VAL A 133 2.79 13.41 -15.01
CA VAL A 133 1.59 13.89 -15.73
C VAL A 133 0.91 15.08 -15.04
N GLU A 134 1.40 15.47 -13.87
CA GLU A 134 0.77 16.48 -13.03
C GLU A 134 0.73 17.87 -13.69
N SER A 135 1.80 18.25 -14.42
CA SER A 135 1.88 19.53 -15.13
C SER A 135 0.83 19.66 -16.25
N ASP A 136 0.36 18.53 -16.77
CA ASP A 136 -0.65 18.46 -17.82
C ASP A 136 -2.09 18.27 -17.26
N GLY A 137 -2.25 18.40 -15.94
CA GLY A 137 -3.55 18.33 -15.26
C GLY A 137 -4.08 16.92 -15.03
N PHE A 138 -3.18 15.90 -15.01
CA PHE A 138 -3.55 14.52 -14.75
C PHE A 138 -2.92 13.98 -13.46
N PHE A 139 -3.40 12.83 -12.98
CA PHE A 139 -2.85 12.12 -11.85
C PHE A 139 -3.18 10.62 -11.91
N TYR A 140 -2.41 9.82 -11.18
CA TYR A 140 -2.68 8.40 -10.92
C TYR A 140 -3.37 8.27 -9.57
N ALA A 141 -4.58 7.69 -9.56
CA ALA A 141 -5.47 7.78 -8.40
C ALA A 141 -5.09 6.91 -7.19
N PRO A 142 -4.65 5.63 -7.32
CA PRO A 142 -4.26 4.84 -6.15
C PRO A 142 -3.09 5.47 -5.39
N ASP A 143 -3.30 5.77 -4.09
CA ASP A 143 -2.39 6.54 -3.27
C ASP A 143 -2.03 5.85 -1.93
N PRO A 144 -1.41 4.66 -1.96
CA PRO A 144 -1.02 3.97 -0.74
C PRO A 144 -0.16 4.87 0.15
N SER A 145 -0.23 4.68 1.48
CA SER A 145 0.54 5.49 2.44
C SER A 145 2.05 5.51 2.15
N SER A 146 2.56 4.46 1.50
CA SER A 146 3.95 4.31 1.07
C SER A 146 4.24 4.87 -0.33
N GLN A 147 3.33 5.66 -0.95
CA GLN A 147 3.42 6.12 -2.35
C GLN A 147 4.75 6.80 -2.75
N LEU A 148 5.46 7.41 -1.78
CA LEU A 148 6.79 7.98 -2.01
C LEU A 148 7.85 6.92 -2.36
N ALA A 149 7.70 5.71 -1.83
CA ALA A 149 8.69 4.65 -1.91
C ALA A 149 8.20 3.40 -2.64
N CYS A 150 6.92 3.03 -2.52
CA CYS A 150 6.40 1.80 -3.11
C CYS A 150 6.45 1.83 -4.64
N ALA A 151 6.79 0.69 -5.23
CA ALA A 151 6.85 0.52 -6.67
C ALA A 151 5.51 0.03 -7.24
N ILE A 152 5.23 0.34 -8.50
CA ILE A 152 4.02 -0.11 -9.22
C ILE A 152 3.91 -1.65 -9.22
N SER A 153 5.03 -2.39 -9.32
CA SER A 153 5.02 -3.85 -9.23
C SER A 153 4.42 -4.34 -7.91
N GLY A 154 4.80 -3.71 -6.80
CA GLY A 154 4.25 -4.02 -5.47
C GLY A 154 2.78 -3.63 -5.37
N ASN A 155 2.39 -2.49 -5.92
CA ASN A 155 0.98 -2.07 -5.96
C ASN A 155 0.12 -3.08 -6.73
N ILE A 156 0.60 -3.60 -7.85
CA ILE A 156 -0.11 -4.64 -8.62
C ILE A 156 -0.15 -5.95 -7.84
N ALA A 157 1.00 -6.40 -7.29
CA ALA A 157 1.07 -7.65 -6.54
C ALA A 157 0.12 -7.69 -5.35
N MET A 158 0.00 -6.58 -4.61
CA MET A 158 -0.84 -6.46 -3.41
C MET A 158 -2.24 -5.91 -3.70
N ASN A 159 -2.57 -5.54 -4.94
CA ASN A 159 -3.76 -4.77 -5.28
C ASN A 159 -3.92 -3.55 -4.37
N SER A 160 -2.85 -2.77 -4.23
CA SER A 160 -2.76 -1.71 -3.23
C SER A 160 -3.84 -0.65 -3.40
N GLY A 161 -4.36 -0.20 -2.26
CA GLY A 161 -5.27 0.92 -2.12
C GLY A 161 -4.62 2.09 -1.38
N GLY A 162 -5.45 3.04 -0.97
CA GLY A 162 -5.05 4.23 -0.21
C GLY A 162 -6.27 5.02 0.24
N ALA A 163 -6.07 6.26 0.69
CA ALA A 163 -7.13 7.09 1.26
C ALA A 163 -8.27 7.40 0.27
N HIS A 164 -7.95 7.48 -1.03
CA HIS A 164 -8.89 7.86 -2.07
C HIS A 164 -9.59 6.69 -2.78
N CYS A 165 -9.40 5.46 -2.27
CA CYS A 165 -9.99 4.25 -2.86
C CYS A 165 -11.50 4.22 -2.81
N LEU A 166 -12.13 4.89 -1.83
CA LEU A 166 -13.58 4.99 -1.74
C LEU A 166 -14.21 5.49 -3.05
N LYS A 167 -13.60 6.48 -3.70
CA LYS A 167 -14.07 7.05 -4.97
C LYS A 167 -13.42 6.41 -6.19
N TYR A 168 -12.11 6.18 -6.14
CA TYR A 168 -11.33 5.82 -7.33
C TYR A 168 -11.01 4.33 -7.44
N GLY A 169 -11.32 3.57 -6.39
CA GLY A 169 -10.97 2.15 -6.32
C GLY A 169 -9.47 1.93 -6.03
N VAL A 170 -9.10 0.67 -6.00
CA VAL A 170 -7.74 0.18 -5.76
C VAL A 170 -6.95 0.05 -7.07
N THR A 171 -5.77 -0.53 -7.03
CA THR A 171 -4.91 -0.72 -8.21
C THR A 171 -5.63 -1.43 -9.36
N SER A 172 -6.39 -2.50 -9.10
CA SER A 172 -7.13 -3.24 -10.14
C SER A 172 -8.14 -2.40 -10.92
N ASN A 173 -8.73 -1.37 -10.29
CA ASN A 173 -9.65 -0.44 -10.96
C ASN A 173 -8.93 0.55 -11.89
N ASN A 174 -7.61 0.69 -11.75
CA ASN A 174 -6.77 1.65 -12.46
C ASN A 174 -5.65 0.99 -13.29
N LEU A 175 -5.68 -0.35 -13.42
CA LEU A 175 -4.76 -1.16 -14.21
C LEU A 175 -5.46 -1.61 -15.49
N LEU A 176 -4.86 -1.33 -16.65
CA LEU A 176 -5.42 -1.68 -17.95
C LEU A 176 -4.72 -2.88 -18.60
N ALA A 177 -3.39 -2.98 -18.39
CA ALA A 177 -2.61 -4.09 -18.94
C ALA A 177 -1.32 -4.29 -18.14
N VAL A 178 -0.77 -5.50 -18.25
CA VAL A 178 0.57 -5.81 -17.75
C VAL A 178 1.35 -6.61 -18.79
N LYS A 179 2.66 -6.40 -18.82
CA LYS A 179 3.62 -7.36 -19.37
C LYS A 179 4.27 -8.07 -18.20
N MET A 180 4.24 -9.40 -18.20
CA MET A 180 4.81 -10.19 -17.12
C MET A 180 5.64 -11.35 -17.63
N VAL A 181 6.52 -11.85 -16.78
CA VAL A 181 7.32 -13.04 -16.99
C VAL A 181 6.78 -14.16 -16.10
N THR A 182 6.41 -15.30 -16.71
CA THR A 182 6.00 -16.50 -15.99
C THR A 182 7.18 -17.18 -15.31
N MET A 183 6.94 -18.14 -14.42
CA MET A 183 8.01 -18.88 -13.75
C MET A 183 8.83 -19.77 -14.68
N GLN A 184 8.37 -20.05 -15.90
CA GLN A 184 9.14 -20.72 -16.96
C GLN A 184 9.95 -19.76 -17.83
N GLY A 185 9.91 -18.44 -17.53
CA GLY A 185 10.61 -17.40 -18.29
C GLY A 185 9.90 -17.00 -19.60
N GLU A 186 8.61 -17.32 -19.75
CA GLU A 186 7.81 -16.85 -20.88
C GLU A 186 7.32 -15.42 -20.64
N ILE A 187 7.43 -14.57 -21.65
CA ILE A 187 6.92 -13.20 -21.62
C ILE A 187 5.50 -13.23 -22.17
N ILE A 188 4.55 -12.72 -21.39
CA ILE A 188 3.15 -12.63 -21.77
C ILE A 188 2.60 -11.22 -21.55
N ASP A 189 1.66 -10.80 -22.41
CA ASP A 189 0.91 -9.57 -22.28
C ASP A 189 -0.53 -9.91 -21.88
N LEU A 190 -1.06 -9.24 -20.86
CA LEU A 190 -2.43 -9.37 -20.36
C LEU A 190 -3.11 -8.01 -20.32
N GLY A 191 -4.39 -7.96 -20.74
CA GLY A 191 -5.13 -6.70 -20.85
C GLY A 191 -4.85 -5.96 -22.16
N GLY A 192 -5.11 -4.65 -22.17
CA GLY A 192 -4.97 -3.80 -23.37
C GLY A 192 -5.03 -2.32 -23.02
N SER A 193 -5.32 -1.48 -24.00
CA SER A 193 -5.53 -0.03 -23.82
C SER A 193 -6.96 0.34 -23.39
N HIS A 194 -7.77 -0.62 -23.04
CA HIS A 194 -9.19 -0.47 -22.68
C HIS A 194 -9.56 -1.40 -21.51
N LEU A 195 -10.68 -1.13 -20.84
CA LEU A 195 -11.14 -1.87 -19.65
C LEU A 195 -11.72 -3.26 -19.95
N ASP A 196 -11.94 -3.60 -21.23
CA ASP A 196 -12.51 -4.88 -21.60
C ASP A 196 -11.43 -5.83 -22.11
N SER A 197 -11.59 -7.13 -21.87
CA SER A 197 -10.71 -8.19 -22.35
C SER A 197 -11.50 -9.27 -23.07
N SER A 198 -10.91 -9.86 -24.11
CA SER A 198 -11.50 -11.01 -24.79
C SER A 198 -11.16 -12.30 -24.01
N GLY A 199 -12.15 -12.90 -23.36
CA GLY A 199 -11.99 -14.15 -22.61
C GLY A 199 -11.99 -13.97 -21.10
N TYR A 200 -11.20 -14.78 -20.38
CA TYR A 200 -11.10 -14.68 -18.91
C TYR A 200 -10.36 -13.41 -18.48
N ASP A 201 -10.76 -12.86 -17.36
CA ASP A 201 -10.07 -11.74 -16.71
C ASP A 201 -8.77 -12.21 -16.02
N LEU A 202 -7.75 -12.47 -16.82
CA LEU A 202 -6.42 -12.85 -16.33
C LEU A 202 -5.70 -11.67 -15.68
N LEU A 203 -6.03 -10.44 -16.07
CA LEU A 203 -5.47 -9.24 -15.44
C LEU A 203 -5.92 -9.12 -13.99
N GLY A 204 -7.21 -9.34 -13.72
CA GLY A 204 -7.76 -9.39 -12.37
C GLY A 204 -7.22 -10.56 -11.54
N LEU A 205 -6.83 -11.67 -12.18
CA LEU A 205 -6.16 -12.78 -11.49
C LEU A 205 -4.73 -12.43 -11.05
N VAL A 206 -4.00 -11.68 -11.88
CA VAL A 206 -2.60 -11.28 -11.59
C VAL A 206 -2.54 -10.15 -10.58
N CYS A 207 -3.47 -9.19 -10.63
CA CYS A 207 -3.54 -8.10 -9.67
C CYS A 207 -4.01 -8.64 -8.30
N GLY A 208 -3.17 -8.52 -7.28
CA GLY A 208 -3.41 -9.11 -5.95
C GLY A 208 -2.90 -10.55 -5.79
N SER A 209 -2.11 -11.06 -6.76
CA SER A 209 -1.50 -12.40 -6.68
C SER A 209 -0.25 -12.50 -5.81
N GLU A 210 0.17 -11.40 -5.17
CA GLU A 210 1.36 -11.31 -4.31
C GLU A 210 2.67 -11.76 -5.01
N GLY A 211 2.73 -11.65 -6.35
CA GLY A 211 3.88 -12.07 -7.15
C GLY A 211 4.01 -13.59 -7.35
N GLN A 212 3.02 -14.38 -6.93
CA GLN A 212 3.07 -15.85 -7.02
C GLN A 212 2.83 -16.39 -8.43
N LEU A 213 2.22 -15.61 -9.33
CA LEU A 213 1.91 -16.05 -10.69
C LEU A 213 2.98 -15.66 -11.72
N GLY A 214 3.91 -14.80 -11.32
CA GLY A 214 4.98 -14.31 -12.19
C GLY A 214 5.44 -12.91 -11.81
N ILE A 215 6.33 -12.34 -12.60
CA ILE A 215 6.97 -11.05 -12.33
C ILE A 215 6.47 -10.03 -13.34
N VAL A 216 5.72 -9.03 -12.86
CA VAL A 216 5.21 -7.94 -13.70
C VAL A 216 6.33 -6.93 -13.96
N THR A 217 6.63 -6.69 -15.23
CA THR A 217 7.75 -5.84 -15.69
C THR A 217 7.30 -4.50 -16.27
N GLU A 218 6.14 -4.46 -16.95
CA GLU A 218 5.52 -3.23 -17.46
C GLU A 218 4.04 -3.21 -17.06
N ALA A 219 3.50 -2.00 -16.87
CA ALA A 219 2.09 -1.79 -16.58
C ALA A 219 1.53 -0.64 -17.43
N THR A 220 0.31 -0.82 -17.93
CA THR A 220 -0.50 0.26 -18.50
C THR A 220 -1.50 0.70 -17.46
N LEU A 221 -1.37 1.94 -17.00
CA LEU A 221 -2.10 2.54 -15.91
C LEU A 221 -3.11 3.56 -16.46
N ARG A 222 -4.27 3.64 -15.82
CA ARG A 222 -5.25 4.67 -16.08
C ARG A 222 -4.86 5.94 -15.36
N ILE A 223 -4.78 7.07 -16.07
CA ILE A 223 -4.60 8.41 -15.50
C ILE A 223 -5.91 9.20 -15.58
N LEU A 224 -6.16 10.05 -14.60
CA LEU A 224 -7.39 10.81 -14.48
C LEU A 224 -7.09 12.31 -14.51
N HIS A 225 -8.06 13.13 -14.95
CA HIS A 225 -7.97 14.58 -14.77
C HIS A 225 -8.05 14.93 -13.29
N LYS A 226 -7.21 15.88 -12.86
CA LYS A 226 -7.30 16.45 -11.52
C LYS A 226 -8.67 17.10 -11.30
N PRO A 227 -9.28 16.92 -10.12
CA PRO A 227 -10.49 17.64 -9.74
C PRO A 227 -10.22 19.15 -9.66
N GLU A 228 -11.27 19.97 -9.82
CA GLU A 228 -11.18 21.45 -9.73
C GLU A 228 -10.78 21.89 -8.33
N GLY A 229 -11.27 21.19 -7.29
CA GLY A 229 -10.94 21.43 -5.90
C GLY A 229 -11.15 20.20 -5.03
N ALA A 230 -10.58 20.25 -3.82
CA ALA A 230 -10.82 19.28 -2.76
C ALA A 230 -10.83 19.99 -1.41
N LEU A 231 -11.67 19.53 -0.48
CA LEU A 231 -11.78 20.13 0.84
C LEU A 231 -12.00 19.07 1.93
N PRO A 232 -11.05 18.92 2.88
CA PRO A 232 -11.21 18.06 4.03
C PRO A 232 -12.00 18.75 5.15
N VAL A 233 -12.81 17.97 5.85
CA VAL A 233 -13.48 18.33 7.11
C VAL A 233 -13.04 17.37 8.20
N LEU A 234 -12.74 17.92 9.40
CA LEU A 234 -12.47 17.17 10.63
C LEU A 234 -13.75 17.06 11.45
N ILE A 235 -14.04 15.84 11.94
CA ILE A 235 -15.19 15.62 12.82
C ILE A 235 -14.72 14.77 14.00
N GLY A 236 -14.72 15.34 15.20
CA GLY A 236 -14.33 14.68 16.43
C GLY A 236 -15.50 14.10 17.19
N TYR A 237 -15.35 12.93 17.79
CA TYR A 237 -16.34 12.26 18.63
C TYR A 237 -15.73 11.78 19.96
N ASN A 238 -16.55 11.70 21.02
CA ASN A 238 -16.16 11.11 22.30
C ASN A 238 -16.34 9.59 22.36
N ASP A 239 -16.68 8.95 21.24
CA ASP A 239 -16.94 7.53 21.16
C ASP A 239 -16.63 7.02 19.75
N SER A 240 -15.79 5.97 19.66
CA SER A 240 -15.38 5.36 18.41
C SER A 240 -16.51 4.61 17.69
N GLU A 241 -17.46 4.02 18.46
CA GLU A 241 -18.62 3.33 17.88
C GLU A 241 -19.54 4.36 17.20
N VAL A 242 -19.73 5.56 17.82
CA VAL A 242 -20.50 6.66 17.26
C VAL A 242 -19.87 7.20 15.98
N ALA A 243 -18.55 7.38 15.96
CA ALA A 243 -17.82 7.77 14.75
C ALA A 243 -18.01 6.75 13.62
N GLY A 244 -17.87 5.46 13.91
CA GLY A 244 -18.12 4.38 12.95
C GLY A 244 -19.57 4.35 12.43
N GLN A 245 -20.54 4.65 13.28
CA GLN A 245 -21.95 4.76 12.87
C GLN A 245 -22.19 5.97 11.94
N CYS A 246 -21.54 7.10 12.23
CA CYS A 246 -21.59 8.27 11.35
C CYS A 246 -21.06 7.94 9.94
N VAL A 247 -19.93 7.23 9.82
CA VAL A 247 -19.40 6.76 8.52
C VAL A 247 -20.44 5.90 7.79
N SER A 248 -21.02 4.93 8.48
CA SER A 248 -22.03 4.05 7.91
C SER A 248 -23.24 4.83 7.39
N ASP A 249 -23.70 5.86 8.13
CA ASP A 249 -24.84 6.67 7.75
C ASP A 249 -24.55 7.62 6.58
N ILE A 250 -23.30 8.13 6.46
CA ILE A 250 -22.86 8.93 5.30
C ILE A 250 -22.92 8.06 4.02
N ILE A 251 -22.34 6.88 4.06
CA ILE A 251 -22.36 5.96 2.90
C ILE A 251 -23.80 5.54 2.56
N LYS A 252 -24.61 5.20 3.57
CA LYS A 252 -26.02 4.84 3.39
C LYS A 252 -26.85 5.97 2.77
N ALA A 253 -26.51 7.22 3.03
CA ALA A 253 -27.19 8.38 2.45
C ALA A 253 -26.82 8.62 0.98
N GLY A 254 -25.94 7.80 0.40
CA GLY A 254 -25.50 7.93 -0.99
C GLY A 254 -24.50 9.08 -1.20
N VAL A 255 -23.90 9.60 -0.13
CA VAL A 255 -22.79 10.55 -0.23
C VAL A 255 -21.52 9.75 -0.44
N LEU A 256 -20.76 10.08 -1.49
CA LEU A 256 -19.51 9.42 -1.83
C LEU A 256 -18.35 10.42 -1.77
N PRO A 257 -17.79 10.68 -0.57
CA PRO A 257 -16.58 11.48 -0.43
C PRO A 257 -15.41 10.81 -1.16
N VAL A 258 -14.36 11.56 -1.43
CA VAL A 258 -13.15 10.96 -2.02
C VAL A 258 -12.40 10.13 -0.99
N ALA A 259 -12.45 10.54 0.28
CA ALA A 259 -11.87 9.83 1.41
C ALA A 259 -12.71 9.97 2.69
N ILE A 260 -12.76 8.91 3.51
CA ILE A 260 -13.18 8.95 4.91
C ILE A 260 -12.15 8.18 5.73
N GLU A 261 -11.34 8.91 6.50
CA GLU A 261 -10.28 8.38 7.33
C GLU A 261 -10.70 8.40 8.80
N PHE A 262 -10.27 7.39 9.55
CA PHE A 262 -10.54 7.27 10.99
C PHE A 262 -9.22 7.23 11.77
N MET A 263 -9.19 7.88 12.92
CA MET A 263 -8.15 7.72 13.95
C MET A 263 -8.76 7.68 15.33
N ASP A 264 -8.28 6.79 16.20
CA ASP A 264 -8.63 6.78 17.63
C ASP A 264 -7.68 7.68 18.45
N ARG A 265 -8.03 7.91 19.73
CA ARG A 265 -7.28 8.81 20.61
C ARG A 265 -5.78 8.51 20.69
N PRO A 266 -5.30 7.26 20.83
CA PRO A 266 -3.86 6.98 20.82
C PRO A 266 -3.18 7.48 19.54
N CYS A 267 -3.76 7.19 18.37
CA CYS A 267 -3.25 7.65 17.09
C CYS A 267 -3.34 9.17 16.91
N ILE A 268 -4.45 9.79 17.32
CA ILE A 268 -4.64 11.26 17.29
C ILE A 268 -3.52 11.96 18.07
N ARG A 269 -3.28 11.55 19.33
CA ARG A 269 -2.26 12.16 20.20
C ARG A 269 -0.84 11.95 19.69
N ALA A 270 -0.52 10.72 19.26
CA ALA A 270 0.78 10.42 18.68
C ALA A 270 1.05 11.27 17.43
N THR A 271 0.08 11.32 16.55
CA THR A 271 0.18 12.04 15.27
C THR A 271 0.25 13.55 15.46
N ASP A 272 -0.57 14.12 16.35
CA ASP A 272 -0.53 15.56 16.60
C ASP A 272 0.76 16.01 17.28
N ALA A 273 1.27 15.21 18.22
CA ALA A 273 2.57 15.45 18.83
C ALA A 273 3.73 15.41 17.82
N PHE A 274 3.63 14.53 16.82
CA PHE A 274 4.64 14.34 15.78
C PHE A 274 4.59 15.43 14.68
N SER A 275 3.39 15.74 14.17
CA SER A 275 3.20 16.55 12.96
C SER A 275 2.64 17.95 13.22
N GLN A 276 2.15 18.24 14.44
CA GLN A 276 1.45 19.49 14.81
C GLN A 276 0.28 19.82 13.85
N ALA A 277 -0.48 18.78 13.49
CA ALA A 277 -1.61 18.89 12.57
C ALA A 277 -2.77 19.74 13.14
N GLY A 278 -2.81 19.95 14.46
CA GLY A 278 -3.85 20.69 15.17
C GLY A 278 -5.14 19.88 15.28
N TYR A 279 -5.01 18.59 15.53
CA TYR A 279 -6.15 17.71 15.73
C TYR A 279 -6.84 17.96 17.08
N PRO A 280 -8.18 17.77 17.18
CA PRO A 280 -8.90 17.89 18.45
C PRO A 280 -8.54 16.74 19.40
N ASP A 281 -8.55 17.00 20.72
CA ASP A 281 -8.44 15.93 21.72
C ASP A 281 -9.81 15.25 21.91
N CYS A 282 -10.03 14.19 21.14
CA CYS A 282 -11.27 13.40 21.15
C CYS A 282 -10.96 11.89 21.17
N GLU A 283 -11.99 11.05 21.38
CA GLU A 283 -11.82 9.59 21.36
C GLU A 283 -11.66 9.05 19.94
N ALA A 284 -12.34 9.70 18.98
CA ALA A 284 -12.28 9.32 17.58
C ALA A 284 -12.34 10.55 16.68
N LEU A 285 -11.53 10.57 15.64
CA LEU A 285 -11.46 11.61 14.62
C LEU A 285 -11.79 11.01 13.26
N LEU A 286 -12.72 11.64 12.55
CA LEU A 286 -12.93 11.43 11.12
C LEU A 286 -12.31 12.58 10.33
N ILE A 287 -11.60 12.24 9.27
CA ILE A 287 -11.15 13.16 8.22
C ILE A 287 -11.91 12.78 6.97
N ILE A 288 -12.81 13.65 6.52
CA ILE A 288 -13.65 13.40 5.35
C ILE A 288 -13.30 14.43 4.29
N GLU A 289 -12.85 13.98 3.13
CA GLU A 289 -12.53 14.85 2.01
C GLU A 289 -13.56 14.69 0.89
N VAL A 290 -14.02 15.82 0.39
CA VAL A 290 -14.88 15.91 -0.80
C VAL A 290 -14.15 16.68 -1.88
N GLU A 291 -14.45 16.37 -3.14
CA GLU A 291 -13.82 17.01 -4.29
C GLU A 291 -14.80 17.22 -5.44
N GLY A 292 -14.46 18.12 -6.35
CA GLY A 292 -15.25 18.50 -7.50
C GLY A 292 -15.23 20.01 -7.74
N SER A 293 -16.27 20.52 -8.40
CA SER A 293 -16.56 21.97 -8.47
C SER A 293 -16.97 22.52 -7.10
N GLU A 294 -16.89 23.83 -6.92
CA GLU A 294 -17.29 24.49 -5.65
C GLU A 294 -18.73 24.13 -5.24
N LEU A 295 -19.66 24.05 -6.19
CA LEU A 295 -21.05 23.68 -5.92
C LEU A 295 -21.21 22.24 -5.46
N GLU A 296 -20.49 21.30 -6.09
CA GLU A 296 -20.51 19.87 -5.70
C GLU A 296 -19.92 19.68 -4.30
N ILE A 297 -18.82 20.38 -4.00
CA ILE A 297 -18.18 20.35 -2.67
C ILE A 297 -19.16 20.84 -1.61
N GLU A 298 -19.80 22.00 -1.81
CA GLU A 298 -20.75 22.58 -0.83
C GLU A 298 -22.00 21.71 -0.65
N GLU A 299 -22.53 21.10 -1.71
CA GLU A 299 -23.66 20.16 -1.61
C GLU A 299 -23.31 18.93 -0.78
N GLN A 300 -22.16 18.32 -1.05
CA GLN A 300 -21.69 17.14 -0.32
C GLN A 300 -21.41 17.46 1.15
N LEU A 301 -20.70 18.58 1.41
CA LEU A 301 -20.39 19.02 2.77
C LEU A 301 -21.65 19.31 3.58
N THR A 302 -22.67 19.92 2.99
CA THR A 302 -23.95 20.17 3.65
C THR A 302 -24.58 18.87 4.14
N LYS A 303 -24.66 17.86 3.28
CA LYS A 303 -25.19 16.54 3.64
C LYS A 303 -24.36 15.84 4.73
N ILE A 304 -23.02 15.89 4.62
CA ILE A 304 -22.11 15.31 5.61
C ILE A 304 -22.31 15.97 6.98
N VAL A 305 -22.35 17.31 7.03
CA VAL A 305 -22.55 18.07 8.26
C VAL A 305 -23.92 17.77 8.90
N GLU A 306 -24.98 17.67 8.10
CA GLU A 306 -26.31 17.30 8.59
C GLU A 306 -26.34 15.90 9.21
N ILE A 307 -25.63 14.93 8.62
CA ILE A 307 -25.53 13.58 9.15
C ILE A 307 -24.68 13.57 10.41
N ALA A 308 -23.50 14.20 10.37
CA ALA A 308 -22.58 14.26 11.50
C ALA A 308 -23.23 14.86 12.76
N ASN A 309 -24.01 15.92 12.60
CA ASN A 309 -24.71 16.58 13.71
C ASN A 309 -25.76 15.71 14.40
N LYS A 310 -26.26 14.65 13.76
CA LYS A 310 -27.16 13.67 14.40
C LYS A 310 -26.45 12.77 15.41
N HIS A 311 -25.13 12.75 15.39
CA HIS A 311 -24.26 11.97 16.25
C HIS A 311 -23.51 12.80 17.30
N ASP A 312 -23.92 14.04 17.54
CA ASP A 312 -23.39 14.96 18.56
C ASP A 312 -21.85 15.07 18.55
N PRO A 313 -21.24 15.57 17.45
CA PRO A 313 -19.79 15.72 17.36
C PRO A 313 -19.28 16.77 18.38
N VAL A 314 -18.12 16.50 19.00
CA VAL A 314 -17.45 17.45 19.89
C VAL A 314 -16.72 18.55 19.13
N GLU A 315 -16.33 18.28 17.90
CA GLU A 315 -15.77 19.26 16.96
C GLU A 315 -16.20 18.94 15.53
N LEU A 316 -16.48 19.98 14.77
CA LEU A 316 -16.70 19.92 13.34
C LEU A 316 -16.01 21.14 12.71
N ARG A 317 -14.95 20.88 11.91
CA ARG A 317 -14.11 21.95 11.37
C ARG A 317 -13.78 21.69 9.91
N ARG A 318 -14.18 22.59 9.02
CA ARG A 318 -13.76 22.60 7.61
C ARG A 318 -12.37 23.23 7.51
N ALA A 319 -11.51 22.72 6.66
CA ALA A 319 -10.24 23.39 6.35
C ALA A 319 -10.51 24.77 5.76
N LYS A 320 -9.81 25.78 6.29
CA LYS A 320 -10.01 27.21 5.91
C LYS A 320 -9.31 27.56 4.60
N ASN A 321 -8.25 26.85 4.28
CA ASN A 321 -7.39 27.06 3.12
C ASN A 321 -6.55 25.82 2.82
N THR A 322 -5.83 25.86 1.70
CA THR A 322 -4.95 24.78 1.26
C THR A 322 -3.87 24.41 2.29
N ASP A 323 -3.31 25.39 3.03
CA ASP A 323 -2.27 25.11 4.01
C ASP A 323 -2.82 24.29 5.20
N GLU A 324 -4.05 24.57 5.64
CA GLU A 324 -4.72 23.77 6.68
C GLU A 324 -5.06 22.38 6.15
N ALA A 325 -5.58 22.28 4.93
CA ALA A 325 -5.83 20.98 4.28
C ALA A 325 -4.57 20.13 4.20
N ASN A 326 -3.45 20.72 3.76
CA ASN A 326 -2.16 20.04 3.67
C ASN A 326 -1.66 19.58 5.06
N ARG A 327 -1.84 20.38 6.12
CA ARG A 327 -1.46 19.97 7.49
C ARG A 327 -2.30 18.79 7.99
N ILE A 328 -3.61 18.81 7.73
CA ILE A 328 -4.52 17.72 8.09
C ILE A 328 -4.03 16.42 7.43
N TRP A 329 -3.76 16.44 6.13
CA TRP A 329 -3.28 15.28 5.39
C TRP A 329 -1.86 14.86 5.78
N LEU A 330 -0.97 15.82 6.06
CA LEU A 330 0.37 15.51 6.56
C LEU A 330 0.28 14.74 7.88
N GLY A 331 -0.59 15.19 8.79
CA GLY A 331 -0.88 14.47 10.03
C GLY A 331 -1.31 13.03 9.75
N ARG A 332 -2.37 12.83 8.96
CA ARG A 332 -2.89 11.48 8.66
C ARG A 332 -1.82 10.56 8.03
N LYS A 333 -1.04 11.07 7.09
CA LYS A 333 0.04 10.33 6.43
C LYS A 333 1.20 10.00 7.38
N SER A 334 1.38 10.76 8.44
CA SER A 334 2.43 10.55 9.44
C SER A 334 2.05 9.54 10.54
N ALA A 335 0.80 9.09 10.60
CA ALA A 335 0.26 8.32 11.73
C ALA A 335 1.04 7.04 12.02
N PHE A 336 1.38 6.25 10.99
CA PHE A 336 2.19 5.04 11.15
C PHE A 336 3.58 5.34 11.74
N GLY A 337 4.26 6.35 11.21
CA GLY A 337 5.57 6.79 11.72
C GLY A 337 5.48 7.33 13.14
N ALA A 338 4.42 8.06 13.48
CA ALA A 338 4.19 8.59 14.81
C ALA A 338 3.96 7.45 15.84
N MET A 339 3.17 6.45 15.48
CA MET A 339 2.94 5.26 16.32
C MET A 339 4.22 4.44 16.49
N GLY A 340 5.05 4.30 15.45
CA GLY A 340 6.34 3.62 15.51
C GLY A 340 7.38 4.32 16.39
N GLN A 341 7.18 5.59 16.77
CA GLN A 341 8.02 6.25 17.78
C GLN A 341 7.59 5.92 19.22
N ILE A 342 6.37 5.42 19.41
CA ILE A 342 5.89 5.00 20.73
C ILE A 342 6.37 3.59 21.04
N ASN A 343 6.19 2.65 20.11
CA ASN A 343 6.60 1.26 20.26
C ASN A 343 6.67 0.56 18.89
N ASP A 344 7.23 -0.66 18.85
CA ASP A 344 7.04 -1.54 17.71
C ASP A 344 5.55 -1.87 17.56
N TYR A 345 5.11 -2.18 16.36
CA TYR A 345 3.73 -2.59 16.13
C TYR A 345 3.63 -3.66 15.04
N MET A 346 2.63 -4.51 15.19
CA MET A 346 2.13 -5.37 14.13
C MET A 346 0.89 -4.69 13.53
N CYS A 347 0.97 -4.38 12.24
CA CYS A 347 -0.16 -3.84 11.50
C CYS A 347 -0.93 -5.00 10.87
N LEU A 348 -2.22 -5.10 11.19
CA LEU A 348 -3.14 -5.97 10.47
C LEU A 348 -3.79 -5.16 9.35
N ASP A 349 -4.07 -5.80 8.23
CA ASP A 349 -4.72 -5.19 7.08
C ASP A 349 -5.88 -6.08 6.64
N GLY A 350 -7.09 -5.62 6.92
CA GLY A 350 -8.29 -6.40 6.68
C GLY A 350 -9.48 -5.52 6.28
N THR A 351 -10.35 -6.06 5.45
CA THR A 351 -11.55 -5.35 4.96
C THR A 351 -12.80 -5.92 5.57
N ILE A 352 -13.68 -5.03 6.05
CA ILE A 352 -14.97 -5.37 6.63
C ILE A 352 -16.10 -4.58 5.95
N PRO A 353 -17.35 -5.07 5.97
CA PRO A 353 -18.48 -4.25 5.57
C PRO A 353 -18.58 -2.98 6.44
N VAL A 354 -18.68 -1.80 5.83
CA VAL A 354 -18.71 -0.48 6.53
C VAL A 354 -19.76 -0.46 7.66
N SER A 355 -20.92 -1.10 7.47
CA SER A 355 -21.96 -1.22 8.51
C SER A 355 -21.52 -2.01 9.76
N LYS A 356 -20.37 -2.69 9.72
CA LYS A 356 -19.81 -3.43 10.86
C LYS A 356 -18.74 -2.65 11.62
N LEU A 357 -18.34 -1.45 11.15
CA LEU A 357 -17.33 -0.62 11.82
C LEU A 357 -17.60 -0.44 13.33
N PRO A 358 -18.82 -0.04 13.78
CA PRO A 358 -19.08 0.13 15.21
C PRO A 358 -18.81 -1.14 16.01
N PHE A 359 -19.29 -2.27 15.52
CA PHE A 359 -19.11 -3.58 16.17
C PHE A 359 -17.64 -3.99 16.26
N VAL A 360 -16.89 -3.83 15.16
CA VAL A 360 -15.47 -4.24 15.11
C VAL A 360 -14.62 -3.34 15.99
N LEU A 361 -14.81 -2.01 15.96
CA LEU A 361 -14.10 -1.07 16.85
C LEU A 361 -14.31 -1.40 18.34
N LYS A 362 -15.56 -1.70 18.71
CA LYS A 362 -15.86 -2.18 20.06
C LYS A 362 -15.10 -3.46 20.39
N ARG A 363 -15.13 -4.45 19.48
CA ARG A 363 -14.47 -5.74 19.73
C ARG A 363 -12.96 -5.60 19.84
N ILE A 364 -12.32 -4.75 19.03
CA ILE A 364 -10.89 -4.43 19.14
C ILE A 364 -10.57 -3.83 20.52
N SER A 365 -11.38 -2.86 21.00
CA SER A 365 -11.21 -2.27 22.33
C SER A 365 -11.38 -3.30 23.48
N GLU A 366 -12.29 -4.26 23.35
CA GLU A 366 -12.47 -5.35 24.29
C GLU A 366 -11.25 -6.29 24.30
N MET A 367 -10.78 -6.70 23.12
CA MET A 367 -9.60 -7.57 22.97
C MET A 367 -8.32 -6.92 23.48
N SER A 368 -8.10 -5.64 23.20
CA SER A 368 -6.99 -4.87 23.75
C SER A 368 -6.92 -4.98 25.28
N LYS A 369 -8.06 -4.84 25.94
CA LYS A 369 -8.16 -5.00 27.42
C LYS A 369 -7.97 -6.45 27.88
N GLU A 370 -8.54 -7.40 27.12
CA GLU A 370 -8.49 -8.84 27.42
C GLU A 370 -7.04 -9.36 27.38
N PHE A 371 -6.26 -8.97 26.36
CA PHE A 371 -4.89 -9.43 26.16
C PHE A 371 -3.83 -8.48 26.79
N GLY A 372 -4.25 -7.30 27.25
CA GLY A 372 -3.34 -6.32 27.85
C GLY A 372 -2.36 -5.71 26.84
N LEU A 373 -2.73 -5.67 25.57
CA LEU A 373 -1.95 -5.05 24.48
C LEU A 373 -2.62 -3.74 24.06
N ASP A 374 -1.83 -2.69 23.94
CA ASP A 374 -2.32 -1.42 23.41
C ASP A 374 -2.54 -1.53 21.89
N VAL A 375 -3.65 -0.99 21.41
CA VAL A 375 -3.99 -0.97 19.98
C VAL A 375 -4.29 0.47 19.57
N GLY A 376 -3.65 0.92 18.49
CA GLY A 376 -3.99 2.17 17.82
C GLY A 376 -4.75 1.89 16.51
N ASN A 377 -5.84 2.61 16.28
CA ASN A 377 -6.62 2.45 15.05
C ASN A 377 -6.46 3.68 14.15
N VAL A 378 -5.93 3.45 12.94
CA VAL A 378 -5.81 4.47 11.89
C VAL A 378 -6.04 3.81 10.54
N PHE A 379 -7.17 4.10 9.87
CA PHE A 379 -7.60 3.30 8.73
C PHE A 379 -8.56 4.05 7.78
N HIS A 380 -8.83 3.46 6.61
CA HIS A 380 -9.74 3.95 5.58
C HIS A 380 -11.19 3.53 5.93
N ALA A 381 -11.90 4.38 6.67
CA ALA A 381 -13.24 4.03 7.17
C ALA A 381 -14.29 3.98 6.06
N GLY A 382 -14.10 4.74 4.98
CA GLY A 382 -15.08 4.85 3.89
C GLY A 382 -15.30 3.56 3.11
N ASP A 383 -14.26 2.76 2.94
CA ASP A 383 -14.32 1.46 2.23
C ASP A 383 -14.19 0.25 3.16
N GLY A 384 -14.04 0.51 4.47
CA GLY A 384 -13.97 -0.55 5.49
C GLY A 384 -12.62 -1.25 5.59
N ASN A 385 -11.56 -0.71 4.98
CA ASN A 385 -10.21 -1.26 5.09
C ASN A 385 -9.56 -0.79 6.39
N MET A 386 -9.41 -1.71 7.34
CA MET A 386 -8.95 -1.44 8.71
C MET A 386 -7.49 -1.81 8.90
N HIS A 387 -6.76 -0.93 9.59
CA HIS A 387 -5.35 -1.11 9.94
C HIS A 387 -5.15 -0.98 11.46
N PRO A 388 -5.64 -1.89 12.32
CA PRO A 388 -5.29 -1.87 13.73
C PRO A 388 -3.80 -2.13 13.91
N LEU A 389 -3.14 -1.26 14.70
CA LEU A 389 -1.73 -1.34 15.06
C LEU A 389 -1.63 -1.93 16.46
N ILE A 390 -1.28 -3.20 16.58
CA ILE A 390 -1.09 -3.86 17.86
C ILE A 390 0.32 -3.54 18.34
N LEU A 391 0.45 -2.80 19.44
CA LEU A 391 1.74 -2.36 19.95
C LEU A 391 2.39 -3.47 20.78
N TYR A 392 3.69 -3.70 20.56
CA TYR A 392 4.51 -4.62 21.32
C TYR A 392 5.93 -4.10 21.45
N ASN A 393 6.74 -4.68 22.33
CA ASN A 393 8.15 -4.32 22.47
C ASN A 393 9.02 -5.49 22.01
N ALA A 394 9.66 -5.36 20.86
CA ALA A 394 10.52 -6.40 20.27
C ALA A 394 11.71 -6.77 21.19
N ASN A 395 12.11 -5.90 22.15
CA ASN A 395 13.17 -6.19 23.12
C ASN A 395 12.69 -6.95 24.36
N LYS A 396 11.38 -7.17 24.51
CA LYS A 396 10.79 -7.90 25.64
C LYS A 396 10.43 -9.31 25.19
N PRO A 397 11.09 -10.35 25.76
CA PRO A 397 10.78 -11.73 25.40
C PRO A 397 9.29 -12.08 25.63
N GLY A 398 8.65 -12.70 24.65
CA GLY A 398 7.27 -13.12 24.69
C GLY A 398 6.24 -12.07 24.24
N ASP A 399 6.63 -10.82 24.04
CA ASP A 399 5.69 -9.75 23.64
C ASP A 399 5.23 -9.94 22.18
N LEU A 400 6.15 -10.28 21.28
CA LEU A 400 5.81 -10.56 19.89
C LEU A 400 4.89 -11.77 19.76
N GLU A 401 5.20 -12.86 20.48
CA GLU A 401 4.37 -14.08 20.50
C GLU A 401 2.97 -13.83 21.07
N THR A 402 2.85 -12.89 22.01
CA THR A 402 1.53 -12.50 22.55
C THR A 402 0.76 -11.66 21.51
N CYS A 403 1.46 -10.88 20.71
CA CYS A 403 0.87 -10.07 19.64
C CYS A 403 0.36 -10.96 18.47
N GLU A 404 1.09 -12.04 18.11
CA GLU A 404 0.71 -13.03 17.11
C GLU A 404 -0.53 -13.84 17.51
#